data_e6e46459ed1397dad6691381665879b1
#
_entry.id   e6e46459ed1397dad6691381665879b1
#
_cell.length_a   1.000
_cell.length_b   1.000
_cell.length_c   1.000
_cell.angle_alpha   90.00
_cell.angle_beta   90.00
_cell.angle_gamma   90.00
#
_symmetry.space_group_name_H-M   'P 1'
#
loop_
_entity.id
_entity.type
_entity.pdbx_description
1 polymer ?
#
loop_
_entity_poly.entity_id
_entity_poly.type
_entity_poly.pdbx_seq_one_letter_code
_entity_poly.pdbx_strand_id
1 'polypeptide(L)'
;YTSTTEDAVEASGWLVREEETFRTDAETLSPTREEGEKVGQGQVIAATYNSPGALEAVAQIQAKRLQLEQLEYALSSYLNPDAALKLDGSISDDIMALRKNLTGGDYTAASGDLSQLKAAIVKRSRAYTSSQEIKAEITAVQDEIDSLQAGLTGAANITAPRAGTYSAVCDGYESVLTPAGLGDLTPGALDKLAAGENNANVGKLIYGNTWYYAAAVTQEEAQRIAGCGSVSLRLTKGITDDIAATVHSVSPAEDGRCVVVLSCREYLAETTQLRHQTAQIVLHSYTGLRLPSVCLRQQEGGTLGVYCAQGSFSRFKPVDMVYQGDDYVLVSVPQNTDGLDTLRPGDEVIMTGVTLDGSQILTGD
;
A
#
# COMPACT_ATOMS: atom_id res chain seq x y z
N TYR A 1 23.98 -18.65 0.91
CA TYR A 1 22.88 -18.06 0.15
C TYR A 1 22.68 -16.60 0.55
N THR A 2 22.13 -15.78 -0.35
CA THR A 2 21.77 -14.41 -0.04
C THR A 2 20.51 -14.40 0.81
N SER A 3 20.49 -13.59 1.85
CA SER A 3 19.35 -13.42 2.76
C SER A 3 19.18 -11.94 3.09
N THR A 4 17.93 -11.56 3.34
CA THR A 4 17.59 -10.23 3.87
C THR A 4 17.04 -10.41 5.28
N THR A 5 17.51 -9.58 6.20
CA THR A 5 17.00 -9.47 7.57
C THR A 5 16.59 -8.03 7.82
N GLU A 6 15.41 -7.85 8.40
CA GLU A 6 14.87 -6.53 8.69
C GLU A 6 14.85 -6.31 10.20
N ASP A 7 15.27 -5.11 10.59
CA ASP A 7 15.04 -4.58 11.93
C ASP A 7 13.74 -3.78 11.87
N ALA A 8 12.66 -4.31 12.43
CA ALA A 8 11.34 -3.74 12.35
C ALA A 8 10.63 -3.74 13.70
N VAL A 9 9.75 -2.77 13.88
CA VAL A 9 8.82 -2.66 15.02
C VAL A 9 7.41 -2.87 14.49
N GLU A 10 6.67 -3.80 15.09
CA GLU A 10 5.24 -3.97 14.77
C GLU A 10 4.40 -3.12 15.71
N ALA A 11 3.50 -2.32 15.16
CA ALA A 11 2.62 -1.46 15.94
C ALA A 11 1.24 -1.36 15.30
N SER A 12 0.21 -1.28 16.14
CA SER A 12 -1.14 -0.88 15.70
C SER A 12 -1.31 0.61 15.89
N GLY A 13 -1.74 1.28 14.84
CA GLY A 13 -1.81 2.73 14.82
C GLY A 13 -2.96 3.27 13.96
N TRP A 14 -3.06 4.57 13.96
CA TRP A 14 -4.14 5.33 13.36
C TRP A 14 -3.63 6.17 12.20
N LEU A 15 -4.37 6.15 11.09
CA LEU A 15 -4.11 7.05 9.97
C LEU A 15 -4.80 8.39 10.25
N VAL A 16 -4.02 9.46 10.18
CA VAL A 16 -4.45 10.84 10.45
C VAL A 16 -4.26 11.69 9.21
N ARG A 17 -5.32 12.39 8.81
CA ARG A 17 -5.36 13.20 7.59
C ARG A 17 -6.11 14.50 7.87
N GLU A 18 -5.90 15.53 7.05
CA GLU A 18 -6.75 16.71 7.05
C GLU A 18 -8.01 16.41 6.27
N GLU A 19 -9.13 16.19 6.96
CA GLU A 19 -10.38 15.72 6.38
C GLU A 19 -11.52 16.71 6.66
N GLU A 20 -12.39 16.93 5.69
CA GLU A 20 -13.61 17.69 5.83
C GLU A 20 -14.79 16.87 5.33
N THR A 21 -15.81 16.71 6.16
CA THR A 21 -17.00 15.93 5.85
C THR A 21 -18.10 16.81 5.29
N PHE A 22 -18.92 16.27 4.38
CA PHE A 22 -20.02 16.96 3.76
C PHE A 22 -21.36 16.29 4.08
N ARG A 23 -22.35 17.13 4.31
CA ARG A 23 -23.71 16.71 4.61
C ARG A 23 -24.71 17.46 3.76
N THR A 24 -25.80 16.81 3.41
CA THR A 24 -26.99 17.41 2.79
C THR A 24 -28.24 16.84 3.43
N ASP A 25 -29.31 17.64 3.48
CA ASP A 25 -30.65 17.22 3.90
C ASP A 25 -31.55 16.86 2.69
N ALA A 26 -30.99 16.79 1.48
CA ALA A 26 -31.70 16.40 0.28
C ALA A 26 -32.14 14.92 0.35
N GLU A 27 -33.35 14.63 -0.17
CA GLU A 27 -33.91 13.27 -0.17
C GLU A 27 -33.10 12.30 -1.06
N THR A 28 -32.55 12.81 -2.17
CA THR A 28 -31.80 12.02 -3.12
C THR A 28 -30.41 12.63 -3.35
N LEU A 29 -29.41 11.81 -3.16
CA LEU A 29 -28.01 12.15 -3.34
C LEU A 29 -27.38 11.22 -4.39
N SER A 30 -26.64 11.79 -5.32
CA SER A 30 -25.83 11.06 -6.30
C SER A 30 -24.38 11.52 -6.22
N PRO A 31 -23.46 10.74 -5.65
CA PRO A 31 -22.03 11.01 -5.75
C PRO A 31 -21.60 11.04 -7.21
N THR A 32 -20.78 12.02 -7.56
CA THR A 32 -20.25 12.18 -8.94
C THR A 32 -18.77 11.84 -9.03
N ARG A 33 -18.17 11.42 -7.91
CA ARG A 33 -16.75 11.10 -7.81
C ARG A 33 -16.56 9.69 -7.30
N GLU A 34 -15.45 9.08 -7.74
CA GLU A 34 -15.04 7.78 -7.29
C GLU A 34 -14.16 7.87 -6.03
N GLU A 35 -14.02 6.75 -5.32
CA GLU A 35 -13.14 6.64 -4.15
C GLU A 35 -11.69 6.90 -4.54
N GLY A 36 -10.99 7.77 -3.80
CA GLY A 36 -9.62 8.14 -4.08
C GLY A 36 -9.43 9.14 -5.24
N GLU A 37 -10.51 9.59 -5.89
CA GLU A 37 -10.43 10.54 -7.02
C GLU A 37 -9.98 11.92 -6.54
N LYS A 38 -9.05 12.52 -7.28
CA LYS A 38 -8.61 13.91 -7.04
C LYS A 38 -9.62 14.90 -7.57
N VAL A 39 -10.03 15.82 -6.72
CA VAL A 39 -11.06 16.82 -7.01
C VAL A 39 -10.45 18.22 -6.90
N GLY A 40 -10.62 19.03 -7.93
CA GLY A 40 -10.21 20.44 -7.92
C GLY A 40 -11.22 21.33 -7.18
N GLN A 41 -10.77 22.49 -6.74
CA GLN A 41 -11.66 23.51 -6.15
C GLN A 41 -12.80 23.86 -7.11
N GLY A 42 -14.02 23.92 -6.60
CA GLY A 42 -15.23 24.24 -7.37
C GLY A 42 -15.81 23.10 -8.20
N GLN A 43 -15.12 21.95 -8.27
CA GLN A 43 -15.66 20.79 -8.94
C GLN A 43 -16.78 20.14 -8.12
N VAL A 44 -17.78 19.57 -8.82
CA VAL A 44 -18.91 18.89 -8.20
C VAL A 44 -18.44 17.56 -7.59
N ILE A 45 -18.78 17.34 -6.33
CA ILE A 45 -18.53 16.07 -5.61
C ILE A 45 -19.78 15.22 -5.51
N ALA A 46 -20.95 15.85 -5.45
CA ALA A 46 -22.24 15.18 -5.47
C ALA A 46 -23.33 16.09 -6.02
N ALA A 47 -24.33 15.50 -6.63
CA ALA A 47 -25.56 16.18 -7.04
C ALA A 47 -26.70 15.74 -6.11
N THR A 48 -27.58 16.69 -5.75
CA THR A 48 -28.78 16.44 -4.95
C THR A 48 -30.04 16.76 -5.76
N TYR A 49 -31.08 15.98 -5.57
CA TYR A 49 -32.32 16.10 -6.30
C TYR A 49 -33.49 16.06 -5.34
N ASN A 50 -34.52 16.87 -5.61
CA ASN A 50 -35.74 16.92 -4.82
C ASN A 50 -36.96 16.62 -5.70
N SER A 51 -36.81 15.87 -6.81
CA SER A 51 -37.89 15.50 -7.70
C SER A 51 -38.46 14.11 -7.39
N PRO A 52 -39.79 13.92 -7.54
CA PRO A 52 -40.39 12.58 -7.44
C PRO A 52 -39.73 11.61 -8.43
N GLY A 53 -39.35 10.42 -7.97
CA GLY A 53 -38.66 9.42 -8.81
C GLY A 53 -37.19 9.68 -9.06
N ALA A 54 -36.58 10.73 -8.46
CA ALA A 54 -35.17 11.03 -8.63
C ALA A 54 -34.26 9.87 -8.20
N LEU A 55 -34.59 9.16 -7.12
CA LEU A 55 -33.85 8.02 -6.65
C LEU A 55 -33.77 6.91 -7.71
N GLU A 56 -34.93 6.59 -8.34
CA GLU A 56 -34.99 5.57 -9.38
C GLU A 56 -34.23 6.02 -10.64
N ALA A 57 -34.42 7.28 -11.06
CA ALA A 57 -33.72 7.84 -12.20
C ALA A 57 -32.20 7.86 -11.98
N VAL A 58 -31.73 8.24 -10.80
CA VAL A 58 -30.30 8.21 -10.43
C VAL A 58 -29.75 6.78 -10.47
N ALA A 59 -30.48 5.79 -9.93
CA ALA A 59 -30.07 4.39 -9.99
C ALA A 59 -29.99 3.88 -11.45
N GLN A 60 -30.94 4.27 -12.30
CA GLN A 60 -30.93 3.94 -13.73
C GLN A 60 -29.75 4.61 -14.45
N ILE A 61 -29.44 5.87 -14.16
CA ILE A 61 -28.27 6.57 -14.72
C ILE A 61 -26.98 5.87 -14.35
N GLN A 62 -26.83 5.46 -13.09
CA GLN A 62 -25.63 4.73 -12.66
C GLN A 62 -25.47 3.38 -13.37
N ALA A 63 -26.58 2.63 -13.51
CA ALA A 63 -26.56 1.37 -14.26
C ALA A 63 -26.20 1.58 -15.74
N LYS A 64 -26.71 2.65 -16.35
CA LYS A 64 -26.41 3.01 -17.75
C LYS A 64 -24.97 3.50 -17.93
N ARG A 65 -24.42 4.23 -16.98
CA ARG A 65 -23.00 4.64 -17.00
C ARG A 65 -22.06 3.42 -16.95
N LEU A 66 -22.37 2.46 -16.09
CA LEU A 66 -21.61 1.20 -16.05
C LEU A 66 -21.70 0.45 -17.39
N GLN A 67 -22.89 0.43 -18.02
CA GLN A 67 -23.08 -0.15 -19.36
C GLN A 67 -22.26 0.61 -20.41
N LEU A 68 -22.22 1.95 -20.35
CA LEU A 68 -21.45 2.79 -21.25
C LEU A 68 -19.94 2.50 -21.16
N GLU A 69 -19.41 2.46 -19.94
CA GLU A 69 -18.01 2.13 -19.70
C GLU A 69 -17.63 0.74 -20.26
N GLN A 70 -18.51 -0.24 -20.07
CA GLN A 70 -18.31 -1.58 -20.66
C GLN A 70 -18.28 -1.55 -22.21
N LEU A 71 -19.12 -0.74 -22.83
CA LEU A 71 -19.17 -0.58 -24.29
C LEU A 71 -17.96 0.16 -24.84
N GLU A 72 -17.54 1.25 -24.20
CA GLU A 72 -16.33 2.01 -24.56
C GLU A 72 -15.09 1.13 -24.46
N TYR A 73 -15.02 0.34 -23.40
CA TYR A 73 -13.94 -0.63 -23.23
C TYR A 73 -13.98 -1.74 -24.31
N ALA A 74 -15.17 -2.24 -24.66
CA ALA A 74 -15.34 -3.20 -25.74
C ALA A 74 -14.92 -2.60 -27.10
N LEU A 75 -15.25 -1.34 -27.36
CA LEU A 75 -14.84 -0.62 -28.58
C LEU A 75 -13.32 -0.46 -28.64
N SER A 76 -12.69 -0.04 -27.54
CA SER A 76 -11.23 0.11 -27.48
C SER A 76 -10.51 -1.20 -27.74
N SER A 77 -11.07 -2.32 -27.35
CA SER A 77 -10.53 -3.66 -27.54
C SER A 77 -10.72 -4.19 -28.95
N TYR A 78 -11.85 -3.86 -29.58
CA TYR A 78 -12.11 -4.21 -30.97
C TYR A 78 -11.09 -3.55 -31.91
N LEU A 79 -10.65 -2.35 -31.57
CA LEU A 79 -9.65 -1.60 -32.34
C LEU A 79 -8.21 -2.09 -32.10
N ASN A 80 -7.99 -2.97 -31.13
CA ASN A 80 -6.67 -3.49 -30.79
C ASN A 80 -6.72 -5.03 -30.58
N PRO A 81 -6.52 -5.84 -31.64
CA PRO A 81 -6.61 -7.31 -31.57
C PRO A 81 -5.64 -7.98 -30.59
N ASP A 82 -4.46 -7.39 -30.36
CA ASP A 82 -3.48 -7.89 -29.37
C ASP A 82 -4.00 -7.77 -27.92
N ALA A 83 -4.98 -6.90 -27.68
CA ALA A 83 -5.61 -6.78 -26.39
C ALA A 83 -6.52 -7.99 -26.06
N ALA A 84 -7.06 -8.67 -27.06
CA ALA A 84 -7.93 -9.84 -26.85
C ALA A 84 -7.17 -11.04 -26.24
N LEU A 85 -5.91 -11.24 -26.63
CA LEU A 85 -5.05 -12.30 -26.07
C LEU A 85 -4.62 -11.99 -24.62
N LYS A 86 -4.42 -10.72 -24.29
CA LYS A 86 -4.10 -10.29 -22.93
C LYS A 86 -5.31 -10.38 -21.99
N LEU A 87 -6.51 -10.34 -22.56
CA LEU A 87 -7.76 -10.34 -21.78
C LEU A 87 -7.99 -11.66 -21.04
N ASP A 88 -7.70 -12.81 -21.67
CA ASP A 88 -7.86 -14.12 -21.03
C ASP A 88 -6.87 -14.28 -19.84
N GLY A 89 -5.67 -13.68 -19.95
CA GLY A 89 -4.71 -13.60 -18.86
C GLY A 89 -5.24 -12.72 -17.73
N SER A 90 -5.75 -11.52 -18.05
CA SER A 90 -6.26 -10.59 -17.04
C SER A 90 -7.49 -11.13 -16.30
N ILE A 91 -8.42 -11.82 -17.00
CA ILE A 91 -9.56 -12.49 -16.34
C ILE A 91 -9.09 -13.53 -15.33
N SER A 92 -8.05 -14.29 -15.65
CA SER A 92 -7.49 -15.28 -14.74
C SER A 92 -6.87 -14.61 -13.50
N ASP A 93 -6.15 -13.50 -13.69
CA ASP A 93 -5.54 -12.72 -12.61
C ASP A 93 -6.61 -12.06 -11.72
N ASP A 94 -7.67 -11.50 -12.31
CA ASP A 94 -8.81 -10.91 -11.60
C ASP A 94 -9.55 -11.96 -10.74
N ILE A 95 -9.72 -13.19 -11.25
CA ILE A 95 -10.29 -14.31 -10.48
C ILE A 95 -9.41 -14.67 -9.28
N MET A 96 -8.08 -14.67 -9.47
CA MET A 96 -7.14 -14.97 -8.38
C MET A 96 -7.13 -13.84 -7.33
N ALA A 97 -7.18 -12.57 -7.76
CA ALA A 97 -7.26 -11.42 -6.87
C ALA A 97 -8.55 -11.45 -6.04
N LEU A 98 -9.70 -11.63 -6.71
CA LEU A 98 -11.01 -11.77 -6.04
C LEU A 98 -11.00 -12.91 -5.01
N ARG A 99 -10.46 -14.07 -5.37
CA ARG A 99 -10.35 -15.23 -4.46
C ARG A 99 -9.46 -14.89 -3.25
N LYS A 100 -8.31 -14.25 -3.48
CA LYS A 100 -7.38 -13.85 -2.42
C LYS A 100 -8.06 -12.88 -1.45
N ASN A 101 -8.76 -11.85 -1.96
CA ASN A 101 -9.41 -10.84 -1.13
C ASN A 101 -10.63 -11.41 -0.38
N LEU A 102 -11.41 -12.31 -0.98
CA LEU A 102 -12.50 -13.01 -0.30
C LEU A 102 -11.97 -13.92 0.83
N THR A 103 -10.88 -14.67 0.59
CA THR A 103 -10.29 -15.53 1.62
C THR A 103 -9.57 -14.75 2.71
N GLY A 104 -9.06 -13.53 2.39
CA GLY A 104 -8.46 -12.59 3.33
C GLY A 104 -9.48 -11.77 4.14
N GLY A 105 -10.78 -11.85 3.83
CA GLY A 105 -11.84 -11.09 4.50
C GLY A 105 -11.90 -9.61 4.10
N ASP A 106 -11.22 -9.21 3.04
CA ASP A 106 -11.29 -7.86 2.48
C ASP A 106 -12.43 -7.76 1.46
N TYR A 107 -13.64 -7.55 1.98
CA TYR A 107 -14.84 -7.48 1.15
C TYR A 107 -14.93 -6.20 0.31
N THR A 108 -14.22 -5.14 0.69
CA THR A 108 -14.21 -3.88 -0.07
C THR A 108 -13.35 -4.03 -1.33
N ALA A 109 -12.13 -4.54 -1.20
CA ALA A 109 -11.29 -4.88 -2.34
C ALA A 109 -11.97 -5.94 -3.24
N ALA A 110 -12.57 -6.97 -2.63
CA ALA A 110 -13.30 -8.01 -3.36
C ALA A 110 -14.47 -7.45 -4.18
N SER A 111 -15.15 -6.39 -3.72
CA SER A 111 -16.21 -5.72 -4.48
C SER A 111 -15.65 -5.01 -5.73
N GLY A 112 -14.49 -4.36 -5.61
CA GLY A 112 -13.76 -3.77 -6.73
C GLY A 112 -13.34 -4.84 -7.76
N ASP A 113 -12.69 -5.92 -7.30
CA ASP A 113 -12.28 -7.04 -8.15
C ASP A 113 -13.47 -7.68 -8.88
N LEU A 114 -14.62 -7.82 -8.18
CA LEU A 114 -15.84 -8.34 -8.80
C LEU A 114 -16.35 -7.44 -9.92
N SER A 115 -16.26 -6.12 -9.75
CA SER A 115 -16.66 -5.15 -10.77
C SER A 115 -15.73 -5.21 -11.99
N GLN A 116 -14.42 -5.29 -11.78
CA GLN A 116 -13.43 -5.48 -12.84
C GLN A 116 -13.65 -6.81 -13.57
N LEU A 117 -13.84 -7.90 -12.85
CA LEU A 117 -14.11 -9.22 -13.44
C LEU A 117 -15.40 -9.22 -14.27
N LYS A 118 -16.48 -8.59 -13.79
CA LYS A 118 -17.73 -8.44 -14.57
C LYS A 118 -17.49 -7.65 -15.86
N ALA A 119 -16.77 -6.54 -15.80
CA ALA A 119 -16.41 -5.76 -16.97
C ALA A 119 -15.58 -6.57 -17.99
N ALA A 120 -14.60 -7.32 -17.52
CA ALA A 120 -13.76 -8.18 -18.36
C ALA A 120 -14.55 -9.32 -19.03
N ILE A 121 -15.51 -9.96 -18.33
CA ILE A 121 -16.38 -11.00 -18.88
C ILE A 121 -17.33 -10.44 -19.96
N VAL A 122 -17.95 -9.29 -19.71
CA VAL A 122 -18.84 -8.62 -20.70
C VAL A 122 -18.05 -8.24 -21.94
N LYS A 123 -16.83 -7.75 -21.78
CA LYS A 123 -15.90 -7.45 -22.87
C LYS A 123 -15.63 -8.67 -23.72
N ARG A 124 -15.33 -9.82 -23.11
CA ARG A 124 -15.08 -11.07 -23.85
C ARG A 124 -16.30 -11.51 -24.65
N SER A 125 -17.50 -11.40 -24.09
CA SER A 125 -18.74 -11.80 -24.76
C SER A 125 -19.09 -10.95 -25.97
N ARG A 126 -18.62 -9.68 -26.01
CA ARG A 126 -18.87 -8.71 -27.10
C ARG A 126 -17.78 -8.62 -28.16
N ALA A 127 -16.69 -9.39 -28.03
CA ALA A 127 -15.57 -9.38 -28.98
C ALA A 127 -15.94 -9.77 -30.43
N TYR A 128 -17.18 -10.24 -30.65
CA TYR A 128 -17.70 -10.66 -31.97
C TYR A 128 -18.67 -9.65 -32.60
N THR A 129 -18.92 -8.51 -31.95
CA THR A 129 -19.84 -7.45 -32.45
C THR A 129 -19.06 -6.45 -33.31
N SER A 130 -19.66 -5.93 -34.38
CA SER A 130 -18.99 -4.96 -35.26
C SER A 130 -18.75 -3.63 -34.52
N SER A 131 -17.69 -2.90 -34.84
CA SER A 131 -17.39 -1.59 -34.23
C SER A 131 -18.49 -0.55 -34.47
N GLN A 132 -19.23 -0.68 -35.56
CA GLN A 132 -20.36 0.21 -35.85
C GLN A 132 -21.55 -0.06 -34.96
N GLU A 133 -21.87 -1.32 -34.67
CA GLU A 133 -22.92 -1.70 -33.74
C GLU A 133 -22.60 -1.25 -32.30
N ILE A 134 -21.35 -1.42 -31.85
CA ILE A 134 -20.90 -0.94 -30.54
C ILE A 134 -21.04 0.59 -30.43
N LYS A 135 -20.63 1.34 -31.46
CA LYS A 135 -20.79 2.80 -31.51
C LYS A 135 -22.26 3.25 -31.49
N ALA A 136 -23.13 2.56 -32.21
CA ALA A 136 -24.56 2.84 -32.20
C ALA A 136 -25.18 2.57 -30.82
N GLU A 137 -24.75 1.49 -30.14
CA GLU A 137 -25.21 1.18 -28.79
C GLU A 137 -24.68 2.21 -27.75
N ILE A 138 -23.43 2.66 -27.88
CA ILE A 138 -22.86 3.76 -27.08
C ILE A 138 -23.73 5.02 -27.21
N THR A 139 -24.06 5.42 -28.45
CA THR A 139 -24.88 6.60 -28.68
C THR A 139 -26.27 6.43 -28.06
N ALA A 140 -26.91 5.28 -28.22
CA ALA A 140 -28.22 5.01 -27.66
C ALA A 140 -28.20 5.07 -26.12
N VAL A 141 -27.20 4.48 -25.48
CA VAL A 141 -27.06 4.52 -24.01
C VAL A 141 -26.79 5.95 -23.52
N GLN A 142 -25.98 6.72 -24.26
CA GLN A 142 -25.73 8.13 -23.95
C GLN A 142 -27.01 8.97 -24.04
N ASP A 143 -27.81 8.80 -25.10
CA ASP A 143 -29.09 9.50 -25.28
C ASP A 143 -30.09 9.15 -24.14
N GLU A 144 -30.10 7.90 -23.68
CA GLU A 144 -30.92 7.48 -22.52
C GLU A 144 -30.43 8.14 -21.23
N ILE A 145 -29.14 8.23 -21.00
CA ILE A 145 -28.54 8.93 -19.83
C ILE A 145 -28.99 10.41 -19.87
N ASP A 146 -28.82 11.07 -21.03
CA ASP A 146 -29.13 12.48 -21.19
C ASP A 146 -30.65 12.75 -20.98
N SER A 147 -31.51 11.85 -21.47
CA SER A 147 -32.97 11.90 -21.23
C SER A 147 -33.33 11.76 -19.76
N LEU A 148 -32.74 10.81 -19.06
CA LEU A 148 -32.94 10.61 -17.61
C LEU A 148 -32.45 11.82 -16.81
N GLN A 149 -31.31 12.40 -17.18
CA GLN A 149 -30.76 13.59 -16.54
C GLN A 149 -31.62 14.83 -16.76
N ALA A 150 -32.17 15.00 -17.96
CA ALA A 150 -33.09 16.10 -18.27
C ALA A 150 -34.39 16.04 -17.45
N GLY A 151 -34.82 14.83 -17.04
CA GLY A 151 -35.98 14.62 -16.16
C GLY A 151 -35.72 14.96 -14.69
N LEU A 152 -34.44 15.09 -14.27
CA LEU A 152 -34.09 15.43 -12.91
C LEU A 152 -34.11 16.94 -12.69
N THR A 153 -35.18 17.41 -12.05
CA THR A 153 -35.36 18.84 -11.74
C THR A 153 -34.97 19.14 -10.29
N GLY A 154 -34.57 20.41 -10.02
CA GLY A 154 -34.19 20.84 -8.67
C GLY A 154 -32.85 20.32 -8.21
N ALA A 155 -31.96 20.03 -9.15
CA ALA A 155 -30.59 19.62 -8.83
C ALA A 155 -29.82 20.76 -8.17
N ALA A 156 -29.25 20.51 -7.00
CA ALA A 156 -28.21 21.34 -6.39
C ALA A 156 -26.93 20.58 -6.35
N ASN A 157 -25.84 21.25 -6.73
CA ASN A 157 -24.52 20.63 -6.74
C ASN A 157 -23.78 20.97 -5.45
N ILE A 158 -23.22 19.95 -4.82
CA ILE A 158 -22.25 20.11 -3.75
C ILE A 158 -20.87 20.14 -4.39
N THR A 159 -20.17 21.25 -4.21
CA THR A 159 -18.86 21.49 -4.83
C THR A 159 -17.75 21.45 -3.79
N ALA A 160 -16.55 21.07 -4.21
CA ALA A 160 -15.36 21.07 -3.38
C ALA A 160 -14.92 22.51 -3.05
N PRO A 161 -14.83 22.89 -1.76
CA PRO A 161 -14.38 24.23 -1.38
C PRO A 161 -12.87 24.42 -1.62
N ARG A 162 -12.11 23.35 -1.58
CA ARG A 162 -10.67 23.27 -1.85
C ARG A 162 -10.35 22.01 -2.66
N ALA A 163 -9.22 22.00 -3.34
CA ALA A 163 -8.74 20.79 -4.00
C ALA A 163 -8.38 19.72 -2.96
N GLY A 164 -8.77 18.48 -3.21
CA GLY A 164 -8.55 17.36 -2.31
C GLY A 164 -8.77 16.00 -2.99
N THR A 165 -8.71 14.94 -2.20
CA THR A 165 -9.04 13.58 -2.62
C THR A 165 -10.39 13.18 -2.03
N TYR A 166 -11.33 12.72 -2.86
CA TYR A 166 -12.67 12.36 -2.41
C TYR A 166 -12.68 10.96 -1.78
N SER A 167 -13.48 10.81 -0.73
CA SER A 167 -13.85 9.52 -0.15
C SER A 167 -15.33 9.51 0.20
N ALA A 168 -16.02 8.47 -0.20
CA ALA A 168 -17.43 8.28 0.16
C ALA A 168 -17.61 7.81 1.61
N VAL A 169 -16.55 7.29 2.24
CA VAL A 169 -16.60 6.68 3.57
C VAL A 169 -16.20 7.70 4.64
N CYS A 170 -17.10 7.94 5.58
CA CYS A 170 -16.87 8.71 6.79
C CYS A 170 -17.00 7.78 8.00
N ASP A 171 -16.01 7.77 8.87
CA ASP A 171 -15.91 6.82 9.99
C ASP A 171 -16.07 7.48 11.37
N GLY A 172 -16.27 8.82 11.40
CA GLY A 172 -16.44 9.59 12.63
C GLY A 172 -15.13 10.02 13.30
N TYR A 173 -13.98 9.66 12.75
CA TYR A 173 -12.68 10.11 13.27
C TYR A 173 -12.16 11.37 12.59
N GLU A 174 -12.84 11.89 11.59
CA GLU A 174 -12.41 13.03 10.78
C GLU A 174 -12.19 14.30 11.61
N SER A 175 -13.03 14.52 12.63
CA SER A 175 -12.89 15.66 13.55
C SER A 175 -12.07 15.35 14.81
N VAL A 176 -11.83 14.08 15.09
CA VAL A 176 -11.14 13.61 16.30
C VAL A 176 -9.63 13.46 16.04
N LEU A 177 -9.29 12.89 14.88
CA LEU A 177 -7.90 12.65 14.45
C LEU A 177 -7.51 13.65 13.37
N THR A 178 -7.00 14.80 13.80
CA THR A 178 -6.57 15.87 12.89
C THR A 178 -5.05 16.07 12.94
N PRO A 179 -4.42 16.52 11.86
CA PRO A 179 -2.98 16.85 11.87
C PRO A 179 -2.60 17.88 12.93
N ALA A 180 -3.51 18.81 13.25
CA ALA A 180 -3.28 19.83 14.28
C ALA A 180 -3.22 19.22 15.70
N GLY A 181 -3.94 18.12 15.96
CA GLY A 181 -3.97 17.43 17.23
C GLY A 181 -2.84 16.43 17.47
N LEU A 182 -1.97 16.19 16.47
CA LEU A 182 -0.90 15.19 16.58
C LEU A 182 0.06 15.42 17.74
N GLY A 183 0.33 16.70 18.05
CA GLY A 183 1.23 17.08 19.17
C GLY A 183 0.70 16.75 20.55
N ASP A 184 -0.61 16.57 20.69
CA ASP A 184 -1.29 16.32 21.95
C ASP A 184 -1.62 14.83 22.17
N LEU A 185 -1.25 13.97 21.19
CA LEU A 185 -1.51 12.54 21.29
C LEU A 185 -0.61 11.89 22.33
N THR A 186 -1.25 11.23 23.30
CA THR A 186 -0.58 10.36 24.29
C THR A 186 -1.01 8.91 24.11
N PRO A 187 -0.22 7.93 24.61
CA PRO A 187 -0.62 6.52 24.56
C PRO A 187 -2.00 6.27 25.17
N GLY A 188 -2.27 6.89 26.33
CA GLY A 188 -3.56 6.78 26.98
C GLY A 188 -4.72 7.44 26.21
N ALA A 189 -4.45 8.48 25.41
CA ALA A 189 -5.42 9.08 24.50
C ALA A 189 -5.75 8.18 23.32
N LEU A 190 -4.72 7.55 22.71
CA LEU A 190 -4.93 6.59 21.62
C LEU A 190 -5.72 5.36 22.04
N ASP A 191 -5.47 4.83 23.25
CA ASP A 191 -6.16 3.66 23.78
C ASP A 191 -7.66 3.95 24.06
N LYS A 192 -8.02 5.21 24.31
CA LYS A 192 -9.39 5.64 24.62
C LYS A 192 -10.09 6.29 23.42
N LEU A 193 -9.44 6.29 22.27
CA LEU A 193 -9.96 6.96 21.09
C LEU A 193 -11.30 6.34 20.67
N ALA A 194 -12.31 7.18 20.54
CA ALA A 194 -13.64 6.79 20.07
C ALA A 194 -14.06 7.68 18.91
N ALA A 195 -14.83 7.11 18.00
CA ALA A 195 -15.42 7.87 16.90
C ALA A 195 -16.38 8.92 17.46
N GLY A 196 -16.34 10.11 16.88
CA GLY A 196 -17.32 11.15 17.10
C GLY A 196 -18.65 10.87 16.40
N GLU A 197 -19.59 11.79 16.52
CA GLU A 197 -20.84 11.72 15.75
C GLU A 197 -20.55 11.84 14.27
N ASN A 198 -21.01 10.85 13.50
CA ASN A 198 -20.92 10.87 12.03
C ASN A 198 -22.29 11.19 11.44
N ASN A 199 -22.48 12.44 11.05
CA ASN A 199 -23.68 12.92 10.37
C ASN A 199 -23.44 13.17 8.87
N ALA A 200 -22.28 12.82 8.33
CA ALA A 200 -21.95 12.96 6.94
C ALA A 200 -22.69 11.91 6.09
N ASN A 201 -23.26 12.35 4.99
CA ASN A 201 -23.97 11.48 4.03
C ASN A 201 -23.49 11.65 2.60
N VAL A 202 -22.65 12.66 2.33
CA VAL A 202 -22.09 12.94 1.00
C VAL A 202 -20.71 12.30 0.83
N GLY A 203 -19.97 12.14 1.93
CA GLY A 203 -18.58 11.74 1.96
C GLY A 203 -17.69 12.84 2.55
N LYS A 204 -16.41 12.75 2.26
CA LYS A 204 -15.38 13.67 2.75
C LYS A 204 -14.37 14.03 1.67
N LEU A 205 -13.68 15.15 1.85
CA LEU A 205 -12.49 15.51 1.11
C LEU A 205 -11.27 15.45 2.04
N ILE A 206 -10.22 14.82 1.56
CA ILE A 206 -8.92 14.74 2.20
C ILE A 206 -8.02 15.77 1.54
N TYR A 207 -7.48 16.69 2.33
CA TYR A 207 -6.70 17.82 1.83
C TYR A 207 -5.18 17.56 1.89
N GLY A 208 -4.49 18.14 0.95
CA GLY A 208 -3.04 17.96 0.82
C GLY A 208 -2.65 16.59 0.28
N ASN A 209 -1.35 16.28 0.39
CA ASN A 209 -0.77 15.02 -0.05
C ASN A 209 -0.08 14.27 1.10
N THR A 210 -0.16 14.80 2.31
CA THR A 210 0.50 14.22 3.47
C THR A 210 -0.54 13.60 4.38
N TRP A 211 -0.29 12.38 4.79
CA TRP A 211 -1.01 11.70 5.83
C TRP A 211 -0.03 11.20 6.89
N TYR A 212 -0.54 10.88 8.05
CA TYR A 212 0.29 10.47 9.18
C TYR A 212 -0.17 9.12 9.70
N TYR A 213 0.79 8.37 10.22
CA TYR A 213 0.55 7.15 10.97
C TYR A 213 1.00 7.38 12.40
N ALA A 214 0.06 7.32 13.36
CA ALA A 214 0.30 7.54 14.77
C ALA A 214 0.09 6.23 15.54
N ALA A 215 1.13 5.72 16.20
CA ALA A 215 1.09 4.46 16.94
C ALA A 215 1.76 4.57 18.30
N ALA A 216 1.20 3.89 19.30
CA ALA A 216 1.81 3.75 20.61
C ALA A 216 2.77 2.55 20.61
N VAL A 217 4.02 2.82 20.94
CA VAL A 217 5.12 1.83 21.03
C VAL A 217 5.83 1.95 22.37
N THR A 218 6.69 1.02 22.71
CA THR A 218 7.52 1.14 23.93
C THR A 218 8.51 2.29 23.80
N GLN A 219 8.95 2.83 24.92
CA GLN A 219 9.93 3.92 24.93
C GLN A 219 11.25 3.54 24.24
N GLU A 220 11.68 2.30 24.35
CA GLU A 220 12.86 1.79 23.67
C GLU A 220 12.69 1.77 22.14
N GLU A 221 11.57 1.24 21.66
CA GLU A 221 11.22 1.23 20.24
C GLU A 221 11.10 2.65 19.68
N ALA A 222 10.47 3.56 20.44
CA ALA A 222 10.34 4.96 20.05
C ALA A 222 11.70 5.65 19.89
N GLN A 223 12.67 5.36 20.77
CA GLN A 223 14.02 5.90 20.65
C GLN A 223 14.75 5.35 19.42
N ARG A 224 14.59 4.05 19.12
CA ARG A 224 15.14 3.44 17.91
C ARG A 224 14.56 4.07 16.64
N ILE A 225 13.24 4.22 16.57
CA ILE A 225 12.55 4.86 15.45
C ILE A 225 13.02 6.30 15.28
N ALA A 226 13.09 7.08 16.37
CA ALA A 226 13.54 8.48 16.34
C ALA A 226 14.98 8.62 15.82
N GLY A 227 15.84 7.65 16.14
CA GLY A 227 17.23 7.62 15.68
C GLY A 227 17.41 7.44 14.17
N CYS A 228 16.41 6.86 13.50
CA CYS A 228 16.47 6.59 12.06
C CYS A 228 16.12 7.81 11.18
N GLY A 229 15.28 8.73 11.69
CA GLY A 229 14.79 9.90 10.94
C GLY A 229 13.82 9.56 9.79
N SER A 230 14.12 8.54 8.98
CA SER A 230 13.24 7.96 7.95
C SER A 230 13.18 6.44 8.09
N VAL A 231 12.01 5.88 7.81
CA VAL A 231 11.71 4.45 7.94
C VAL A 231 10.84 4.00 6.78
N SER A 232 10.69 2.70 6.59
CA SER A 232 9.66 2.15 5.69
C SER A 232 8.48 1.68 6.51
N LEU A 233 7.27 2.10 6.12
CA LEU A 233 6.01 1.69 6.75
C LEU A 233 5.35 0.64 5.85
N ARG A 234 5.12 -0.55 6.37
CA ARG A 234 4.44 -1.66 5.68
C ARG A 234 3.12 -1.93 6.37
N LEU A 235 2.02 -1.53 5.73
CA LEU A 235 0.67 -1.79 6.24
C LEU A 235 0.29 -3.25 6.01
N THR A 236 -0.47 -3.83 6.93
CA THR A 236 -0.93 -5.22 6.78
C THR A 236 -2.06 -5.38 5.78
N LYS A 237 -2.76 -4.29 5.43
CA LYS A 237 -3.90 -4.29 4.50
C LYS A 237 -3.87 -3.08 3.57
N GLY A 238 -4.40 -3.25 2.40
CA GLY A 238 -4.69 -2.19 1.44
C GLY A 238 -3.51 -1.80 0.54
N ILE A 239 -2.27 -1.86 1.02
CA ILE A 239 -1.07 -1.51 0.26
C ILE A 239 -0.05 -2.62 0.46
N THR A 240 0.47 -3.15 -0.64
CA THR A 240 1.47 -4.24 -0.63
C THR A 240 2.90 -3.73 -0.62
N ASP A 241 3.11 -2.51 -1.08
CA ASP A 241 4.43 -1.90 -1.18
C ASP A 241 4.84 -1.24 0.13
N ASP A 242 6.14 -1.12 0.33
CA ASP A 242 6.72 -0.37 1.43
C ASP A 242 6.56 1.13 1.18
N ILE A 243 6.02 1.85 2.16
CA ILE A 243 5.74 3.28 2.09
C ILE A 243 6.88 4.04 2.74
N ALA A 244 7.48 4.97 2.00
CA ALA A 244 8.50 5.84 2.57
C ALA A 244 7.87 6.78 3.62
N ALA A 245 8.36 6.71 4.85
CA ALA A 245 7.86 7.48 5.97
C ALA A 245 8.99 8.24 6.68
N THR A 246 8.70 9.47 7.10
CA THR A 246 9.63 10.28 7.90
C THR A 246 9.10 10.40 9.32
N VAL A 247 9.98 10.29 10.31
CA VAL A 247 9.59 10.49 11.71
C VAL A 247 9.22 11.97 11.91
N HIS A 248 7.94 12.21 12.17
CA HIS A 248 7.40 13.55 12.36
C HIS A 248 7.57 14.02 13.81
N SER A 249 7.17 13.19 14.76
CA SER A 249 7.30 13.49 16.19
C SER A 249 7.24 12.22 17.03
N VAL A 250 7.76 12.33 18.25
CA VAL A 250 7.63 11.31 19.30
C VAL A 250 7.15 12.02 20.56
N SER A 251 6.07 11.51 21.17
CA SER A 251 5.51 12.09 22.40
C SER A 251 6.42 11.81 23.60
N PRO A 252 6.28 12.58 24.68
CA PRO A 252 6.81 12.18 25.98
C PRO A 252 6.32 10.79 26.38
N ALA A 253 7.11 10.09 27.20
CA ALA A 253 6.72 8.76 27.70
C ALA A 253 5.60 8.86 28.73
N GLU A 254 4.57 8.03 28.58
CA GLU A 254 3.48 7.79 29.51
C GLU A 254 3.41 6.29 29.78
N ASP A 255 3.57 5.87 31.03
CA ASP A 255 3.56 4.46 31.45
C ASP A 255 4.52 3.56 30.62
N GLY A 256 5.71 4.09 30.28
CA GLY A 256 6.73 3.37 29.51
C GLY A 256 6.45 3.26 28.01
N ARG A 257 5.41 3.93 27.50
CA ARG A 257 5.06 4.00 26.08
C ARG A 257 5.16 5.43 25.54
N CYS A 258 5.38 5.56 24.27
CA CYS A 258 5.38 6.83 23.53
C CYS A 258 4.50 6.70 22.28
N VAL A 259 3.92 7.81 21.83
CA VAL A 259 3.30 7.86 20.51
C VAL A 259 4.35 8.29 19.50
N VAL A 260 4.57 7.47 18.50
CA VAL A 260 5.38 7.81 17.33
C VAL A 260 4.45 8.23 16.22
N VAL A 261 4.73 9.39 15.61
CA VAL A 261 4.02 9.90 14.45
C VAL A 261 4.95 9.86 13.25
N LEU A 262 4.53 9.15 12.22
CA LEU A 262 5.23 9.06 10.94
C LEU A 262 4.46 9.85 9.89
N SER A 263 5.14 10.62 9.04
CA SER A 263 4.54 11.34 7.92
C SER A 263 4.82 10.62 6.60
N CYS A 264 3.77 10.41 5.81
CA CYS A 264 3.78 9.71 4.53
C CYS A 264 3.21 10.62 3.44
N ARG A 265 3.67 10.46 2.20
CA ARG A 265 3.21 11.26 1.05
C ARG A 265 2.75 10.41 -0.13
N GLU A 266 2.94 9.14 -0.06
CA GLU A 266 2.59 8.18 -1.11
C GLU A 266 1.29 7.47 -0.75
N TYR A 267 0.59 6.93 -1.73
CA TYR A 267 -0.60 6.08 -1.58
C TYR A 267 -1.77 6.72 -0.81
N LEU A 268 -1.93 8.05 -0.87
CA LEU A 268 -3.04 8.73 -0.18
C LEU A 268 -4.40 8.21 -0.66
N ALA A 269 -4.56 8.02 -1.97
CA ALA A 269 -5.81 7.56 -2.56
C ALA A 269 -6.21 6.15 -2.08
N GLU A 270 -5.22 5.27 -1.92
CA GLU A 270 -5.40 3.89 -1.47
C GLU A 270 -5.67 3.80 0.04
N THR A 271 -5.29 4.85 0.79
CA THR A 271 -5.51 4.89 2.25
C THR A 271 -6.83 5.51 2.67
N THR A 272 -7.64 6.04 1.76
CA THR A 272 -8.85 6.83 2.08
C THR A 272 -9.82 6.10 3.00
N GLN A 273 -9.96 4.79 2.84
CA GLN A 273 -10.84 3.92 3.62
C GLN A 273 -10.14 3.28 4.84
N LEU A 274 -8.83 3.46 4.98
CA LEU A 274 -8.07 2.90 6.09
C LEU A 274 -8.07 3.89 7.27
N ARG A 275 -8.26 3.41 8.49
CA ARG A 275 -8.21 4.24 9.69
C ARG A 275 -7.31 3.65 10.77
N HIS A 276 -7.64 2.48 11.29
CA HIS A 276 -6.83 1.78 12.28
C HIS A 276 -6.18 0.57 11.64
N GLN A 277 -4.85 0.54 11.60
CA GLN A 277 -4.08 -0.49 10.89
C GLN A 277 -2.91 -0.95 11.75
N THR A 278 -2.63 -2.25 11.69
CA THR A 278 -1.34 -2.77 12.13
C THR A 278 -0.31 -2.58 11.00
N ALA A 279 0.88 -2.16 11.37
CA ALA A 279 1.97 -1.94 10.44
C ALA A 279 3.29 -2.44 11.00
N GLN A 280 4.20 -2.80 10.11
CA GLN A 280 5.61 -2.96 10.41
C GLN A 280 6.35 -1.67 10.06
N ILE A 281 7.01 -1.10 11.04
CA ILE A 281 7.90 0.06 10.89
C ILE A 281 9.31 -0.52 10.71
N VAL A 282 9.77 -0.60 9.47
CA VAL A 282 11.07 -1.16 9.11
C VAL A 282 12.12 -0.07 9.27
N LEU A 283 13.00 -0.23 10.24
CA LEU A 283 14.06 0.71 10.58
C LEU A 283 15.25 0.54 9.64
N HIS A 284 15.67 -0.70 9.47
CA HIS A 284 16.80 -1.07 8.61
C HIS A 284 16.51 -2.39 7.91
N SER A 285 16.97 -2.50 6.66
CA SER A 285 16.97 -3.74 5.89
C SER A 285 18.41 -4.09 5.52
N TYR A 286 18.86 -5.25 5.95
CA TYR A 286 20.21 -5.75 5.75
C TYR A 286 20.18 -6.91 4.77
N THR A 287 20.83 -6.76 3.63
CA THR A 287 20.95 -7.83 2.62
C THR A 287 22.40 -8.24 2.49
N GLY A 288 22.65 -9.56 2.59
CA GLY A 288 24.00 -10.09 2.49
C GLY A 288 24.01 -11.60 2.33
N LEU A 289 25.21 -12.15 2.26
CA LEU A 289 25.43 -13.59 2.31
C LEU A 289 25.29 -14.07 3.75
N ARG A 290 24.34 -14.97 3.99
CA ARG A 290 24.10 -15.54 5.32
C ARG A 290 25.10 -16.64 5.60
N LEU A 291 25.81 -16.50 6.73
CA LEU A 291 26.82 -17.44 7.24
C LEU A 291 26.54 -17.73 8.71
N PRO A 292 26.78 -18.96 9.18
CA PRO A 292 26.82 -19.22 10.61
C PRO A 292 27.93 -18.37 11.29
N SER A 293 27.63 -17.79 12.45
CA SER A 293 28.56 -16.91 13.19
C SER A 293 29.90 -17.62 13.48
N VAL A 294 29.86 -18.93 13.69
CA VAL A 294 31.02 -19.76 13.96
C VAL A 294 32.04 -19.84 12.82
N CYS A 295 31.64 -19.47 11.59
CA CYS A 295 32.52 -19.48 10.42
C CYS A 295 33.43 -18.24 10.33
N LEU A 296 33.02 -17.14 11.00
CA LEU A 296 33.70 -15.86 10.90
C LEU A 296 35.07 -15.95 11.61
N ARG A 297 36.11 -15.49 10.94
CA ARG A 297 37.50 -15.45 11.45
C ARG A 297 38.08 -14.05 11.25
N GLN A 298 38.99 -13.71 12.13
CA GLN A 298 39.76 -12.47 12.04
C GLN A 298 41.24 -12.83 11.84
N GLN A 299 41.85 -12.29 10.79
CA GLN A 299 43.28 -12.42 10.55
C GLN A 299 44.10 -11.42 11.36
N GLU A 300 45.41 -11.67 11.46
CA GLU A 300 46.35 -10.69 11.98
C GLU A 300 46.26 -9.42 11.12
N GLY A 301 45.94 -8.30 11.76
CA GLY A 301 45.61 -7.04 11.04
C GLY A 301 44.15 -6.62 11.09
N GLY A 302 43.27 -7.46 11.69
CA GLY A 302 41.85 -7.08 11.96
C GLY A 302 40.85 -7.38 10.83
N THR A 303 41.30 -7.90 9.69
CA THR A 303 40.42 -8.23 8.55
C THR A 303 39.54 -9.42 8.90
N LEU A 304 38.20 -9.20 8.81
CA LEU A 304 37.22 -10.26 8.95
C LEU A 304 37.10 -11.06 7.66
N GLY A 305 36.85 -12.35 7.78
CA GLY A 305 36.63 -13.20 6.62
C GLY A 305 36.25 -14.62 6.99
N VAL A 306 36.14 -15.48 5.98
CA VAL A 306 35.83 -16.90 6.12
C VAL A 306 36.84 -17.73 5.33
N TYR A 307 37.08 -18.94 5.80
CA TYR A 307 37.83 -19.91 5.00
C TYR A 307 36.88 -20.75 4.15
N CYS A 308 37.15 -20.81 2.85
CA CYS A 308 36.40 -21.63 1.90
C CYS A 308 37.27 -22.77 1.40
N ALA A 309 36.68 -23.95 1.22
CA ALA A 309 37.33 -25.08 0.61
C ALA A 309 37.45 -24.87 -0.91
N GLN A 310 38.68 -25.08 -1.43
CA GLN A 310 38.95 -25.09 -2.88
C GLN A 310 39.77 -26.35 -3.22
N GLY A 311 39.07 -27.43 -3.53
CA GLY A 311 39.73 -28.73 -3.70
C GLY A 311 40.39 -29.18 -2.41
N SER A 312 41.75 -29.40 -2.41
CA SER A 312 42.51 -29.82 -1.25
C SER A 312 43.06 -28.68 -0.39
N PHE A 313 42.72 -27.44 -0.68
CA PHE A 313 43.23 -26.26 0.03
C PHE A 313 42.09 -25.42 0.63
N SER A 314 42.41 -24.70 1.69
CA SER A 314 41.57 -23.67 2.24
C SER A 314 42.01 -22.29 1.76
N ARG A 315 41.07 -21.42 1.43
CA ARG A 315 41.35 -20.04 1.03
C ARG A 315 40.57 -19.08 1.91
N PHE A 316 41.25 -18.08 2.44
CA PHE A 316 40.65 -17.01 3.18
C PHE A 316 39.97 -16.03 2.21
N LYS A 317 38.71 -15.71 2.46
CA LYS A 317 37.94 -14.74 1.70
C LYS A 317 37.47 -13.62 2.64
N PRO A 318 37.94 -12.37 2.42
CA PRO A 318 37.59 -11.26 3.27
C PRO A 318 36.10 -10.90 3.08
N VAL A 319 35.46 -10.48 4.17
CA VAL A 319 34.08 -10.04 4.19
C VAL A 319 33.88 -8.86 5.13
N ASP A 320 32.93 -8.02 4.82
CA ASP A 320 32.46 -6.97 5.72
C ASP A 320 31.17 -7.45 6.40
N MET A 321 31.11 -7.36 7.72
CA MET A 321 29.92 -7.73 8.48
C MET A 321 28.87 -6.63 8.33
N VAL A 322 27.71 -6.99 7.80
CA VAL A 322 26.55 -6.09 7.57
C VAL A 322 25.56 -6.19 8.73
N TYR A 323 25.33 -7.41 9.24
CA TYR A 323 24.43 -7.66 10.35
C TYR A 323 24.88 -8.87 11.16
N GLN A 324 24.68 -8.81 12.47
CA GLN A 324 24.93 -9.90 13.40
C GLN A 324 23.62 -10.33 14.05
N GLY A 325 23.17 -11.55 13.78
CA GLY A 325 22.11 -12.23 14.49
C GLY A 325 22.65 -13.14 15.60
N ASP A 326 21.76 -13.91 16.22
CA ASP A 326 22.12 -14.80 17.33
C ASP A 326 23.08 -15.93 16.87
N ASP A 327 22.71 -16.64 15.80
CA ASP A 327 23.46 -17.79 15.30
C ASP A 327 24.13 -17.55 13.94
N TYR A 328 23.92 -16.39 13.33
CA TYR A 328 24.39 -16.10 11.98
C TYR A 328 24.84 -14.66 11.83
N VAL A 329 25.62 -14.44 10.78
CA VAL A 329 25.98 -13.09 10.31
C VAL A 329 25.55 -12.92 8.87
N LEU A 330 25.17 -11.71 8.49
CA LEU A 330 25.08 -11.30 7.10
C LEU A 330 26.35 -10.53 6.75
N VAL A 331 26.95 -10.92 5.65
CA VAL A 331 28.20 -10.32 5.20
C VAL A 331 28.06 -9.82 3.76
N SER A 332 28.76 -8.74 3.46
CA SER A 332 29.00 -8.25 2.10
C SER A 332 30.42 -8.54 1.68
N VAL A 333 30.66 -8.52 0.38
CA VAL A 333 31.99 -8.67 -0.20
C VAL A 333 32.62 -7.30 -0.33
N PRO A 334 33.84 -7.04 0.19
CA PRO A 334 34.51 -5.77 0.02
C PRO A 334 34.73 -5.43 -1.46
N GLN A 335 34.53 -4.14 -1.83
CA GLN A 335 34.58 -3.69 -3.22
C GLN A 335 35.92 -3.90 -3.92
N ASN A 336 37.01 -3.98 -3.17
CA ASN A 336 38.38 -4.10 -3.70
C ASN A 336 38.93 -5.53 -3.60
N THR A 337 38.06 -6.54 -3.60
CA THR A 337 38.51 -7.96 -3.49
C THR A 337 38.72 -8.55 -4.88
N ASP A 338 39.87 -9.20 -5.11
CA ASP A 338 40.14 -9.90 -6.36
C ASP A 338 39.19 -11.08 -6.57
N GLY A 339 38.84 -11.35 -7.81
CA GLY A 339 37.76 -12.29 -8.18
C GLY A 339 37.90 -13.72 -7.63
N LEU A 340 39.12 -14.19 -7.29
CA LEU A 340 39.36 -15.49 -6.65
C LEU A 340 39.15 -15.47 -5.14
N ASP A 341 39.33 -14.29 -4.51
CA ASP A 341 39.16 -14.10 -3.07
C ASP A 341 37.77 -13.59 -2.73
N THR A 342 36.92 -13.41 -3.74
CA THR A 342 35.53 -13.01 -3.58
C THR A 342 34.66 -14.15 -3.06
N LEU A 343 33.96 -13.96 -1.95
CA LEU A 343 32.97 -14.89 -1.45
C LEU A 343 31.72 -14.88 -2.35
N ARG A 344 31.25 -16.07 -2.74
CA ARG A 344 30.11 -16.22 -3.64
C ARG A 344 29.05 -17.16 -3.04
N PRO A 345 27.76 -16.99 -3.42
CA PRO A 345 26.76 -18.02 -3.13
C PRO A 345 27.19 -19.38 -3.71
N GLY A 346 27.17 -20.41 -2.86
CA GLY A 346 27.59 -21.76 -3.24
C GLY A 346 29.03 -22.13 -2.84
N ASP A 347 29.82 -21.19 -2.33
CA ASP A 347 31.13 -21.52 -1.75
C ASP A 347 30.96 -22.40 -0.49
N GLU A 348 31.80 -23.42 -0.37
CA GLU A 348 31.85 -24.31 0.79
C GLU A 348 32.68 -23.65 1.92
N VAL A 349 31.93 -23.11 2.91
CA VAL A 349 32.56 -22.42 4.06
C VAL A 349 32.90 -23.43 5.16
N ILE A 350 34.09 -23.36 5.65
CA ILE A 350 34.62 -24.25 6.71
C ILE A 350 34.08 -23.76 8.06
N MET A 351 33.28 -24.61 8.72
CA MET A 351 32.63 -24.28 9.98
C MET A 351 33.49 -24.50 11.21
N THR A 352 34.31 -25.56 11.19
CA THR A 352 35.16 -25.95 12.32
C THR A 352 36.60 -26.14 11.87
N GLY A 353 37.55 -25.64 12.63
CA GLY A 353 38.97 -25.83 12.33
C GLY A 353 39.87 -25.15 13.36
N VAL A 354 40.85 -25.82 13.76
CA VAL A 354 42.02 -25.31 14.51
C VAL A 354 42.78 -24.37 13.56
N THR A 355 43.23 -23.21 14.02
CA THR A 355 44.05 -22.21 13.32
C THR A 355 44.42 -22.61 11.88
N LEU A 356 43.54 -22.24 10.93
CA LEU A 356 43.78 -22.48 9.51
C LEU A 356 44.71 -21.36 9.00
N ASP A 357 46.00 -21.65 8.87
CA ASP A 357 46.88 -20.87 8.01
C ASP A 357 46.53 -21.17 6.55
N GLY A 358 46.49 -20.16 5.68
CA GLY A 358 46.06 -20.25 4.29
C GLY A 358 46.83 -21.24 3.40
N SER A 359 47.60 -22.13 3.96
CA SER A 359 48.43 -23.18 3.32
C SER A 359 48.11 -24.60 3.81
N GLN A 360 47.12 -24.80 4.70
CA GLN A 360 46.83 -26.15 5.20
C GLN A 360 46.02 -26.97 4.21
N ILE A 361 46.50 -28.18 3.91
CA ILE A 361 45.81 -29.19 3.10
C ILE A 361 44.64 -29.74 3.93
N LEU A 362 43.45 -29.70 3.42
CA LEU A 362 42.26 -30.35 4.00
C LEU A 362 42.43 -31.87 3.76
N THR A 363 42.80 -32.63 4.77
CA THR A 363 42.72 -34.08 4.73
C THR A 363 41.32 -34.48 5.07
N GLY A 364 40.53 -34.96 4.07
CA GLY A 364 39.25 -35.61 4.31
C GLY A 364 39.50 -36.91 5.08
N ASP A 365 38.77 -37.07 6.19
CA ASP A 365 38.44 -38.35 6.81
C ASP A 365 37.10 -38.85 6.25
#